data_63622520dcdb0d134ede70dc5a588a59
#
_entry.id   63622520dcdb0d134ede70dc5a588a59
#
_cell.length_a   1.000
_cell.length_b   1.000
_cell.length_c   1.000
_cell.angle_alpha   90.00
_cell.angle_beta   90.00
_cell.angle_gamma   90.00
#
_symmetry.space_group_name_H-M   'P 1'
#
loop_
_entity.id
_entity.type
_entity.pdbx_description
1 polymer ?
#
loop_
_entity_poly.entity_id
_entity_poly.type
_entity_poly.pdbx_seq_one_letter_code
_entity_poly.pdbx_strand_id
1 'polypeptide(L)'
;MDKGQPGIIRSLGLPDDAFQQRRPNKGQITKREARAVSLYSMGLRRDSVVWDIGAGTGSVSVEAALIANGGQVFSIERDSNSLPLLEANIAQWGTENIQIVAKEAPGALKDLPSPDSVFVGGSGGSLSEILEYAVFRLNPNGTIVVNLAVLERTSETYRQLTDLGLSAAITQVTAARGKEMPDGAVRLESLNPVFIVSGRRGN
;
A
#
# COMPACT_ATOMS: atom_id res chain seq x y z
N MET A 1 31.41 -17.50 21.91
CA MET A 1 30.07 -17.17 22.40
C MET A 1 29.54 -16.10 21.46
N ASP A 2 28.83 -16.55 20.45
CA ASP A 2 28.20 -15.68 19.43
C ASP A 2 27.03 -14.94 20.09
N LYS A 3 27.18 -13.63 20.29
CA LYS A 3 26.09 -12.79 20.75
C LYS A 3 25.17 -12.58 19.55
N GLY A 4 24.23 -13.51 19.34
CA GLY A 4 23.20 -13.39 18.34
C GLY A 4 22.59 -12.00 18.43
N GLN A 5 22.59 -11.27 17.30
CA GLN A 5 21.82 -10.04 17.18
C GLN A 5 20.37 -10.36 17.55
N PRO A 6 19.71 -9.51 18.36
CA PRO A 6 18.31 -9.73 18.66
C PRO A 6 17.57 -9.78 17.33
N GLY A 7 16.91 -10.91 17.06
CA GLY A 7 16.18 -11.12 15.82
C GLY A 7 15.21 -9.96 15.61
N ILE A 8 15.23 -9.35 14.40
CA ILE A 8 14.29 -8.30 14.03
C ILE A 8 12.89 -8.87 14.20
N ILE A 9 12.12 -8.33 15.14
CA ILE A 9 10.71 -8.70 15.30
C ILE A 9 9.96 -8.10 14.11
N ARG A 10 9.62 -8.94 13.14
CA ARG A 10 8.77 -8.57 12.01
C ARG A 10 7.33 -8.62 12.49
N SER A 11 6.71 -7.46 12.67
CA SER A 11 5.33 -7.32 13.14
C SER A 11 4.55 -6.31 12.32
N LEU A 12 3.21 -6.42 12.34
CA LEU A 12 2.33 -5.39 11.82
C LEU A 12 2.41 -4.11 12.68
N GLY A 13 2.06 -2.98 12.08
CA GLY A 13 2.02 -1.70 12.79
C GLY A 13 3.38 -1.03 12.92
N LEU A 14 4.30 -1.25 12.00
CA LEU A 14 5.58 -0.54 11.96
C LEU A 14 5.35 0.98 11.91
N PRO A 15 6.07 1.76 12.76
CA PRO A 15 5.99 3.21 12.72
C PRO A 15 6.57 3.76 11.40
N ASP A 16 6.10 4.95 10.98
CA ASP A 16 6.49 5.52 9.69
C ASP A 16 8.00 5.82 9.59
N ASP A 17 8.65 6.12 10.71
CA ASP A 17 10.09 6.40 10.82
C ASP A 17 10.97 5.15 10.81
N ALA A 18 10.39 3.97 10.94
CA ALA A 18 11.09 2.71 10.72
C ALA A 18 11.47 2.52 9.25
N PHE A 19 10.74 3.14 8.33
CA PHE A 19 11.02 3.06 6.90
C PHE A 19 11.96 4.17 6.43
N GLN A 20 12.94 3.81 5.61
CA GLN A 20 13.75 4.79 4.90
C GLN A 20 12.87 5.57 3.93
N GLN A 21 12.98 6.90 3.95
CA GLN A 21 12.18 7.82 3.16
C GLN A 21 13.06 8.90 2.54
N ARG A 22 12.68 9.43 1.38
CA ARG A 22 13.30 10.63 0.84
C ARG A 22 13.11 11.82 1.77
N ARG A 23 14.18 12.52 2.05
CA ARG A 23 14.13 13.82 2.74
C ARG A 23 14.60 14.91 1.77
N PRO A 24 13.93 16.07 1.66
CA PRO A 24 12.80 16.54 2.48
C PRO A 24 11.40 16.16 1.96
N ASN A 25 11.25 15.32 0.92
CA ASN A 25 9.97 15.04 0.29
C ASN A 25 9.03 14.33 1.26
N LYS A 26 7.99 15.05 1.69
CA LYS A 26 6.87 14.52 2.46
C LYS A 26 5.90 13.83 1.50
N GLY A 27 5.33 12.69 1.88
CA GLY A 27 4.20 12.10 1.16
C GLY A 27 4.47 10.81 0.37
N GLN A 28 5.66 10.24 0.44
CA GLN A 28 6.00 8.98 -0.27
C GLN A 28 5.70 7.72 0.54
N ILE A 29 5.21 7.85 1.77
CA ILE A 29 4.84 6.72 2.60
C ILE A 29 3.35 6.78 2.92
N THR A 30 2.66 5.68 2.78
CA THR A 30 1.31 5.51 3.34
C THR A 30 1.43 5.52 4.86
N LYS A 31 0.90 6.57 5.49
CA LYS A 31 0.98 6.74 6.95
C LYS A 31 0.31 5.58 7.66
N ARG A 32 0.86 5.19 8.83
CA ARG A 32 0.43 3.98 9.56
C ARG A 32 -1.07 3.88 9.79
N GLU A 33 -1.76 5.01 10.03
CA GLU A 33 -3.22 5.03 10.23
C GLU A 33 -3.97 4.70 8.93
N ALA A 34 -3.59 5.33 7.82
CA ALA A 34 -4.15 5.02 6.51
C ALA A 34 -3.73 3.60 6.05
N ARG A 35 -2.48 3.20 6.31
CA ARG A 35 -1.96 1.86 5.98
C ARG A 35 -2.76 0.76 6.69
N ALA A 36 -3.03 0.93 7.99
CA ALA A 36 -3.82 -0.03 8.75
C ALA A 36 -5.24 -0.21 8.16
N VAL A 37 -5.91 0.89 7.82
CA VAL A 37 -7.25 0.83 7.21
C VAL A 37 -7.18 0.26 5.79
N SER A 38 -6.16 0.61 5.00
CA SER A 38 -5.96 0.04 3.65
C SER A 38 -5.76 -1.47 3.71
N LEU A 39 -4.87 -1.96 4.57
CA LEU A 39 -4.62 -3.40 4.75
C LEU A 39 -5.86 -4.16 5.22
N TYR A 40 -6.64 -3.57 6.13
CA TYR A 40 -7.94 -4.12 6.53
C TYR A 40 -8.89 -4.22 5.33
N SER A 41 -8.98 -3.16 4.51
CA SER A 41 -9.86 -3.11 3.35
C SER A 41 -9.42 -4.07 2.23
N MET A 42 -8.14 -4.43 2.17
CA MET A 42 -7.60 -5.39 1.21
C MET A 42 -8.10 -6.83 1.45
N GLY A 43 -8.56 -7.16 2.66
CA GLY A 43 -9.12 -8.48 2.99
C GLY A 43 -8.14 -9.62 2.75
N LEU A 44 -6.86 -9.41 3.06
CA LEU A 44 -5.78 -10.35 2.79
C LEU A 44 -5.97 -11.67 3.54
N ARG A 45 -5.65 -12.75 2.85
CA ARG A 45 -5.54 -14.11 3.38
C ARG A 45 -4.07 -14.53 3.38
N ARG A 46 -3.77 -15.61 4.08
CA ARG A 46 -2.42 -16.17 4.17
C ARG A 46 -1.80 -16.48 2.80
N ASP A 47 -2.60 -16.95 1.86
CA ASP A 47 -2.22 -17.40 0.52
C ASP A 47 -2.43 -16.36 -0.58
N SER A 48 -2.78 -15.13 -0.23
CA SER A 48 -3.10 -14.07 -1.19
C SER A 48 -1.93 -13.71 -2.10
N VAL A 49 -2.23 -13.57 -3.38
CA VAL A 49 -1.39 -12.86 -4.35
C VAL A 49 -1.75 -11.39 -4.32
N VAL A 50 -0.78 -10.54 -4.06
CA VAL A 50 -0.98 -9.10 -3.84
C VAL A 50 -0.18 -8.30 -4.87
N TRP A 51 -0.82 -7.30 -5.48
CA TRP A 51 -0.15 -6.25 -6.24
C TRP A 51 -0.14 -4.95 -5.44
N ASP A 52 1.04 -4.41 -5.14
CA ASP A 52 1.24 -3.08 -4.56
C ASP A 52 1.77 -2.14 -5.65
N ILE A 53 0.88 -1.33 -6.24
CA ILE A 53 1.17 -0.47 -7.38
C ILE A 53 1.52 0.93 -6.90
N GLY A 54 2.70 1.41 -7.31
CA GLY A 54 3.31 2.63 -6.78
C GLY A 54 3.80 2.40 -5.36
N ALA A 55 4.57 1.33 -5.15
CA ALA A 55 4.99 0.84 -3.84
C ALA A 55 5.81 1.87 -3.02
N GLY A 56 6.50 2.80 -3.69
CA GLY A 56 7.26 3.87 -3.05
C GLY A 56 8.29 3.34 -2.05
N THR A 57 8.03 3.54 -0.77
CA THR A 57 8.89 3.01 0.31
C THR A 57 8.69 1.54 0.62
N GLY A 58 7.67 0.90 0.06
CA GLY A 58 7.30 -0.49 0.33
C GLY A 58 6.58 -0.74 1.66
N SER A 59 6.11 0.32 2.32
CA SER A 59 5.48 0.17 3.64
C SER A 59 4.21 -0.68 3.62
N VAL A 60 3.43 -0.63 2.54
CA VAL A 60 2.27 -1.50 2.34
C VAL A 60 2.72 -2.90 1.96
N SER A 61 3.66 -3.03 1.01
CA SER A 61 4.22 -4.33 0.60
C SER A 61 4.73 -5.16 1.77
N VAL A 62 5.51 -4.53 2.67
CA VAL A 62 6.10 -5.20 3.84
C VAL A 62 5.02 -5.77 4.78
N GLU A 63 4.03 -4.95 5.15
CA GLU A 63 2.98 -5.42 6.06
C GLU A 63 1.97 -6.36 5.37
N ALA A 64 1.69 -6.15 4.07
CA ALA A 64 0.87 -7.10 3.30
C ALA A 64 1.54 -8.48 3.23
N ALA A 65 2.85 -8.54 3.06
CA ALA A 65 3.60 -9.79 2.99
C ALA A 65 3.63 -10.56 4.31
N LEU A 66 3.59 -9.84 5.45
CA LEU A 66 3.46 -10.48 6.77
C LEU A 66 2.09 -11.14 6.95
N ILE A 67 1.03 -10.55 6.40
CA ILE A 67 -0.32 -11.13 6.42
C ILE A 67 -0.40 -12.29 5.42
N ALA A 68 0.01 -12.06 4.17
CA ALA A 68 0.00 -13.04 3.10
C ALA A 68 1.28 -13.91 3.11
N ASN A 69 1.65 -14.45 4.28
CA ASN A 69 2.94 -15.13 4.49
C ASN A 69 3.10 -16.49 3.79
N GLY A 70 2.05 -17.02 3.21
CA GLY A 70 2.05 -18.21 2.33
C GLY A 70 1.71 -17.88 0.88
N GLY A 71 1.50 -16.59 0.58
CA GLY A 71 1.23 -16.04 -0.75
C GLY A 71 2.44 -15.28 -1.30
N GLN A 72 2.17 -14.30 -2.17
CA GLN A 72 3.21 -13.50 -2.81
C GLN A 72 2.79 -12.04 -2.96
N VAL A 73 3.71 -11.11 -2.72
CA VAL A 73 3.51 -9.67 -2.91
C VAL A 73 4.41 -9.18 -4.04
N PHE A 74 3.82 -8.52 -5.03
CA PHE A 74 4.53 -7.85 -6.11
C PHE A 74 4.52 -6.34 -5.83
N SER A 75 5.71 -5.78 -5.57
CA SER A 75 5.92 -4.35 -5.32
C SER A 75 6.30 -3.67 -6.62
N ILE A 76 5.33 -3.01 -7.25
CA ILE A 76 5.51 -2.35 -8.55
C ILE A 76 5.88 -0.89 -8.34
N GLU A 77 7.08 -0.50 -8.79
CA GLU A 77 7.58 0.87 -8.69
C GLU A 77 8.37 1.23 -9.94
N ARG A 78 8.09 2.40 -10.54
CA ARG A 78 8.77 2.89 -11.74
C ARG A 78 9.87 3.91 -11.46
N ASP A 79 9.77 4.62 -10.31
CA ASP A 79 10.71 5.69 -9.98
C ASP A 79 12.05 5.13 -9.53
N SER A 80 13.07 5.26 -10.39
CA SER A 80 14.43 4.79 -10.12
C SER A 80 15.03 5.36 -8.82
N ASN A 81 14.55 6.51 -8.37
CA ASN A 81 15.00 7.09 -7.10
C ASN A 81 14.28 6.50 -5.87
N SER A 82 13.14 5.87 -6.04
CA SER A 82 12.40 5.18 -4.98
C SER A 82 12.86 3.72 -4.82
N LEU A 83 13.33 3.08 -5.89
CA LEU A 83 13.76 1.68 -5.89
C LEU A 83 14.82 1.35 -4.82
N PRO A 84 15.91 2.14 -4.62
CA PRO A 84 16.88 1.84 -3.55
C PRO A 84 16.28 1.88 -2.15
N LEU A 85 15.29 2.75 -1.91
CA LEU A 85 14.59 2.84 -0.62
C LEU A 85 13.67 1.63 -0.43
N LEU A 86 12.95 1.24 -1.48
CA LEU A 86 12.11 0.05 -1.50
C LEU A 86 12.92 -1.21 -1.19
N GLU A 87 14.05 -1.39 -1.89
CA GLU A 87 14.97 -2.51 -1.65
C GLU A 87 15.50 -2.55 -0.22
N ALA A 88 15.96 -1.40 0.31
CA ALA A 88 16.50 -1.30 1.66
C ALA A 88 15.43 -1.60 2.73
N ASN A 89 14.20 -1.10 2.55
CA ASN A 89 13.10 -1.35 3.48
C ASN A 89 12.63 -2.80 3.43
N ILE A 90 12.56 -3.41 2.24
CA ILE A 90 12.22 -4.83 2.10
C ILE A 90 13.33 -5.70 2.72
N ALA A 91 14.59 -5.38 2.49
CA ALA A 91 15.70 -6.12 3.10
C ALA A 91 15.68 -6.05 4.63
N GLN A 92 15.28 -4.91 5.19
CA GLN A 92 15.22 -4.70 6.63
C GLN A 92 13.99 -5.32 7.29
N TRP A 93 12.80 -5.12 6.71
CA TRP A 93 11.53 -5.40 7.35
C TRP A 93 10.70 -6.47 6.63
N GLY A 94 10.99 -6.71 5.35
CA GLY A 94 10.23 -7.61 4.50
C GLY A 94 10.45 -9.08 4.80
N THR A 95 9.70 -9.88 4.08
CA THR A 95 9.77 -11.34 4.06
C THR A 95 10.19 -11.81 2.67
N GLU A 96 10.56 -13.08 2.53
CA GLU A 96 11.07 -13.64 1.26
C GLU A 96 10.01 -13.70 0.15
N ASN A 97 8.74 -13.49 0.49
CA ASN A 97 7.61 -13.53 -0.44
C ASN A 97 7.30 -12.17 -1.12
N ILE A 98 8.22 -11.20 -1.07
CA ILE A 98 8.10 -9.91 -1.77
C ILE A 98 9.00 -9.92 -3.02
N GLN A 99 8.39 -9.63 -4.17
CA GLN A 99 9.12 -9.43 -5.43
C GLN A 99 8.99 -7.97 -5.89
N ILE A 100 10.13 -7.32 -6.13
CA ILE A 100 10.17 -5.96 -6.70
C ILE A 100 10.04 -6.07 -8.22
N VAL A 101 9.14 -5.25 -8.78
CA VAL A 101 8.92 -5.09 -10.22
C VAL A 101 9.24 -3.64 -10.60
N ALA A 102 10.48 -3.42 -11.06
CA ALA A 102 10.99 -2.09 -11.44
C ALA A 102 10.49 -1.68 -12.84
N LYS A 103 9.18 -1.52 -12.99
CA LYS A 103 8.50 -1.18 -14.25
C LYS A 103 7.25 -0.35 -13.98
N GLU A 104 6.72 0.29 -15.02
CA GLU A 104 5.50 1.10 -14.97
C GLU A 104 4.25 0.25 -15.19
N ALA A 105 3.22 0.46 -14.32
CA ALA A 105 1.88 -0.07 -14.52
C ALA A 105 1.09 0.81 -15.53
N PRO A 106 0.16 0.23 -16.34
CA PRO A 106 -0.30 -1.15 -16.27
C PRO A 106 0.60 -2.15 -17.02
N GLY A 107 1.58 -1.72 -17.80
CA GLY A 107 2.44 -2.59 -18.60
C GLY A 107 3.15 -3.68 -17.77
N ALA A 108 3.60 -3.33 -16.56
CA ALA A 108 4.27 -4.22 -15.62
C ALA A 108 3.38 -5.40 -15.14
N LEU A 109 2.06 -5.25 -15.23
CA LEU A 109 1.11 -6.21 -14.64
C LEU A 109 0.85 -7.43 -15.52
N LYS A 110 1.27 -7.37 -16.79
CA LYS A 110 0.94 -8.40 -17.82
C LYS A 110 1.48 -9.78 -17.47
N ASP A 111 2.69 -9.80 -16.95
CA ASP A 111 3.44 -11.04 -16.68
C ASP A 111 3.26 -11.56 -15.25
N LEU A 112 2.47 -10.85 -14.42
CA LEU A 112 2.23 -11.22 -13.03
C LEU A 112 1.06 -12.21 -12.91
N PRO A 113 1.06 -13.08 -11.89
CA PRO A 113 -0.11 -13.91 -11.60
C PRO A 113 -1.31 -13.06 -11.23
N SER A 114 -2.52 -13.56 -11.50
CA SER A 114 -3.78 -12.88 -11.15
C SER A 114 -3.85 -12.60 -9.65
N PRO A 115 -4.17 -11.35 -9.24
CA PRO A 115 -4.14 -10.96 -7.85
C PRO A 115 -5.43 -11.31 -7.12
N ASP A 116 -5.32 -11.61 -5.83
CA ASP A 116 -6.45 -11.64 -4.89
C ASP A 116 -6.71 -10.26 -4.30
N SER A 117 -5.67 -9.43 -4.21
CA SER A 117 -5.80 -8.06 -3.74
C SER A 117 -4.83 -7.12 -4.45
N VAL A 118 -5.32 -5.94 -4.78
CA VAL A 118 -4.54 -4.87 -5.41
C VAL A 118 -4.60 -3.64 -4.54
N PHE A 119 -3.45 -3.09 -4.21
CA PHE A 119 -3.32 -1.77 -3.61
C PHE A 119 -2.73 -0.79 -4.62
N VAL A 120 -3.29 0.43 -4.69
CA VAL A 120 -2.77 1.51 -5.54
C VAL A 120 -2.46 2.70 -4.64
N GLY A 121 -1.16 2.91 -4.39
CA GLY A 121 -0.63 4.06 -3.64
C GLY A 121 -0.18 5.22 -4.53
N GLY A 122 0.16 4.93 -5.78
CA GLY A 122 0.56 5.89 -6.80
C GLY A 122 0.35 5.36 -8.20
N SER A 123 -0.25 6.15 -9.08
CA SER A 123 -0.62 5.75 -10.45
C SER A 123 0.16 6.46 -11.56
N GLY A 124 0.89 7.51 -11.21
CA GLY A 124 1.64 8.30 -12.18
C GLY A 124 0.82 8.93 -13.31
N GLY A 125 -0.49 9.06 -13.14
CA GLY A 125 -1.41 9.60 -14.15
C GLY A 125 -2.26 8.55 -14.85
N SER A 126 -1.90 7.26 -14.79
CA SER A 126 -2.58 6.17 -15.50
C SER A 126 -3.55 5.37 -14.61
N LEU A 127 -4.22 6.06 -13.64
CA LEU A 127 -5.08 5.35 -12.68
C LEU A 127 -6.20 4.57 -13.37
N SER A 128 -6.86 5.18 -14.37
CA SER A 128 -7.99 4.55 -15.06
C SER A 128 -7.59 3.24 -15.74
N GLU A 129 -6.52 3.27 -16.51
CA GLU A 129 -6.02 2.08 -17.23
C GLU A 129 -5.51 1.00 -16.26
N ILE A 130 -4.90 1.43 -15.14
CA ILE A 130 -4.48 0.51 -14.08
C ILE A 130 -5.69 -0.19 -13.48
N LEU A 131 -6.76 0.53 -13.16
CA LEU A 131 -7.97 -0.04 -12.56
C LEU A 131 -8.68 -0.99 -13.52
N GLU A 132 -8.85 -0.61 -14.79
CA GLU A 132 -9.44 -1.49 -15.81
C GLU A 132 -8.68 -2.80 -15.92
N TYR A 133 -7.35 -2.72 -16.03
CA TYR A 133 -6.53 -3.92 -16.15
C TYR A 133 -6.52 -4.75 -14.85
N ALA A 134 -6.43 -4.10 -13.69
CA ALA A 134 -6.45 -4.78 -12.40
C ALA A 134 -7.78 -5.49 -12.16
N VAL A 135 -8.92 -4.83 -12.46
CA VAL A 135 -10.24 -5.47 -12.38
C VAL A 135 -10.33 -6.65 -13.32
N PHE A 136 -9.89 -6.53 -14.58
CA PHE A 136 -9.89 -7.64 -15.54
C PHE A 136 -9.14 -8.88 -15.00
N ARG A 137 -8.00 -8.66 -14.33
CA ARG A 137 -7.13 -9.72 -13.80
C ARG A 137 -7.51 -10.23 -12.40
N LEU A 138 -8.34 -9.47 -11.67
CA LEU A 138 -8.68 -9.76 -10.28
C LEU A 138 -9.37 -11.13 -10.12
N ASN A 139 -8.92 -11.93 -9.19
CA ASN A 139 -9.54 -13.20 -8.86
C ASN A 139 -10.96 -13.03 -8.31
N PRO A 140 -11.84 -14.05 -8.38
CA PRO A 140 -13.14 -14.03 -7.69
C PRO A 140 -12.97 -13.70 -6.19
N ASN A 141 -13.89 -12.91 -5.64
CA ASN A 141 -13.81 -12.37 -4.27
C ASN A 141 -12.61 -11.45 -3.98
N GLY A 142 -11.82 -11.12 -4.99
CA GLY A 142 -10.68 -10.23 -4.84
C GLY A 142 -11.07 -8.78 -4.56
N THR A 143 -10.10 -8.00 -4.10
CA THR A 143 -10.29 -6.61 -3.69
C THR A 143 -9.33 -5.67 -4.40
N ILE A 144 -9.78 -4.44 -4.65
CA ILE A 144 -8.93 -3.32 -5.07
C ILE A 144 -9.06 -2.22 -4.03
N VAL A 145 -7.94 -1.65 -3.59
CA VAL A 145 -7.88 -0.55 -2.64
C VAL A 145 -7.01 0.56 -3.21
N VAL A 146 -7.53 1.78 -3.25
CA VAL A 146 -6.86 2.95 -3.79
C VAL A 146 -6.80 4.04 -2.74
N ASN A 147 -5.61 4.55 -2.45
CA ASN A 147 -5.42 5.68 -1.54
C ASN A 147 -5.31 6.98 -2.33
N LEU A 148 -6.12 7.94 -1.98
CA LEU A 148 -6.24 9.23 -2.65
C LEU A 148 -6.26 10.38 -1.65
N ALA A 149 -5.69 11.52 -2.06
CA ALA A 149 -5.72 12.76 -1.27
C ALA A 149 -6.67 13.81 -1.87
N VAL A 150 -7.21 13.58 -3.07
CA VAL A 150 -8.01 14.53 -3.85
C VAL A 150 -9.43 14.01 -3.98
N LEU A 151 -10.40 14.83 -3.58
CA LEU A 151 -11.81 14.46 -3.49
C LEU A 151 -12.42 14.13 -4.87
N GLU A 152 -12.08 14.89 -5.89
CA GLU A 152 -12.56 14.69 -7.26
C GLU A 152 -12.14 13.31 -7.78
N ARG A 153 -10.86 12.97 -7.61
CA ARG A 153 -10.32 11.65 -7.98
C ARG A 153 -10.93 10.51 -7.18
N THR A 154 -11.29 10.78 -5.92
CA THR A 154 -11.99 9.81 -5.07
C THR A 154 -13.36 9.45 -5.64
N SER A 155 -14.13 10.46 -6.05
CA SER A 155 -15.44 10.26 -6.67
C SER A 155 -15.35 9.55 -8.03
N GLU A 156 -14.36 9.92 -8.84
CA GLU A 156 -14.08 9.28 -10.14
C GLU A 156 -13.71 7.81 -9.96
N THR A 157 -12.79 7.52 -9.05
CA THR A 157 -12.34 6.15 -8.74
C THR A 157 -13.49 5.28 -8.23
N TYR A 158 -14.32 5.82 -7.33
CA TYR A 158 -15.51 5.11 -6.83
C TYR A 158 -16.47 4.74 -7.95
N ARG A 159 -16.79 5.69 -8.84
CA ARG A 159 -17.67 5.43 -9.98
C ARG A 159 -17.08 4.41 -10.92
N GLN A 160 -15.80 4.56 -11.27
CA GLN A 160 -15.12 3.62 -12.16
C GLN A 160 -15.13 2.19 -11.62
N LEU A 161 -14.81 1.97 -10.34
CA LEU A 161 -14.87 0.64 -9.75
C LEU A 161 -16.31 0.06 -9.75
N THR A 162 -17.31 0.92 -9.53
CA THR A 162 -18.72 0.51 -9.61
C THR A 162 -19.11 0.13 -11.04
N ASP A 163 -18.74 0.96 -12.03
CA ASP A 163 -19.01 0.71 -13.45
C ASP A 163 -18.31 -0.54 -13.96
N LEU A 164 -17.14 -0.88 -13.40
CA LEU A 164 -16.42 -2.12 -13.66
C LEU A 164 -17.01 -3.33 -12.89
N GLY A 165 -18.13 -3.17 -12.20
CA GLY A 165 -18.89 -4.26 -11.57
C GLY A 165 -18.42 -4.66 -10.17
N LEU A 166 -17.62 -3.83 -9.48
CA LEU A 166 -17.23 -4.09 -8.10
C LEU A 166 -18.22 -3.44 -7.11
N SER A 167 -18.39 -4.07 -5.96
CA SER A 167 -19.02 -3.43 -4.80
C SER A 167 -18.03 -2.43 -4.20
N ALA A 168 -18.23 -1.14 -4.50
CA ALA A 168 -17.31 -0.08 -4.10
C ALA A 168 -17.76 0.64 -2.81
N ALA A 169 -16.77 1.11 -2.03
CA ALA A 169 -16.99 1.92 -0.84
C ALA A 169 -15.90 3.00 -0.71
N ILE A 170 -16.23 4.09 -0.04
CA ILE A 170 -15.27 5.17 0.29
C ILE A 170 -15.15 5.25 1.82
N THR A 171 -13.93 5.27 2.30
CA THR A 171 -13.60 5.54 3.70
C THR A 171 -12.66 6.74 3.77
N GLN A 172 -12.99 7.76 4.56
CA GLN A 172 -12.08 8.85 4.87
C GLN A 172 -11.35 8.54 6.19
N VAL A 173 -10.03 8.58 6.16
CA VAL A 173 -9.19 8.49 7.35
C VAL A 173 -8.67 9.87 7.69
N THR A 174 -9.03 10.35 8.88
CA THR A 174 -8.52 11.59 9.49
C THR A 174 -7.86 11.22 10.81
N ALA A 175 -6.61 11.61 10.99
CA ALA A 175 -5.87 11.31 12.20
C ALA A 175 -5.11 12.55 12.68
N ALA A 176 -4.83 12.60 13.99
CA ALA A 176 -3.93 13.55 14.60
C ALA A 176 -2.99 12.81 15.55
N ARG A 177 -1.75 13.28 15.64
CA ARG A 177 -0.73 12.69 16.51
C ARG A 177 -0.34 13.68 17.61
N GLY A 178 -0.10 13.16 18.81
CA GLY A 178 0.47 13.93 19.89
C GLY A 178 1.89 14.39 19.55
N LYS A 179 2.16 15.67 19.74
CA LYS A 179 3.49 16.28 19.61
C LYS A 179 3.84 17.01 20.89
N GLU A 180 4.93 16.61 21.52
CA GLU A 180 5.43 17.24 22.72
C GLU A 180 5.92 18.66 22.42
N MET A 181 5.57 19.59 23.30
CA MET A 181 5.96 21.00 23.25
C MET A 181 7.15 21.23 24.19
N PRO A 182 7.90 22.33 24.02
CA PRO A 182 9.07 22.63 24.88
C PRO A 182 8.76 22.74 26.38
N ASP A 183 7.51 23.01 26.74
CA ASP A 183 7.02 23.08 28.13
C ASP A 183 6.53 21.74 28.68
N GLY A 184 6.68 20.65 27.91
CA GLY A 184 6.21 19.31 28.27
C GLY A 184 4.73 19.03 27.99
N ALA A 185 3.96 20.02 27.56
CA ALA A 185 2.58 19.81 27.14
C ALA A 185 2.51 19.04 25.81
N VAL A 186 1.41 18.33 25.57
CA VAL A 186 1.19 17.61 24.31
C VAL A 186 0.06 18.29 23.52
N ARG A 187 0.35 18.71 22.31
CA ARG A 187 -0.67 19.16 21.37
C ARG A 187 -0.93 18.10 20.30
N LEU A 188 -2.12 18.12 19.72
CA LEU A 188 -2.44 17.31 18.55
C LEU A 188 -2.00 18.02 17.27
N GLU A 189 -1.26 17.34 16.42
CA GLU A 189 -0.87 17.77 15.07
C GLU A 189 -1.63 16.93 14.06
N SER A 190 -2.50 17.57 13.28
CA SER A 190 -3.35 16.88 12.29
C SER A 190 -2.54 16.38 11.11
N LEU A 191 -2.86 15.20 10.63
CA LEU A 191 -2.40 14.66 9.36
C LEU A 191 -3.39 15.03 8.25
N ASN A 192 -2.89 15.13 7.01
CA ASN A 192 -3.76 15.31 5.86
C ASN A 192 -4.72 14.13 5.77
N PRO A 193 -6.02 14.37 5.51
CA PRO A 193 -6.98 13.30 5.27
C PRO A 193 -6.55 12.43 4.07
N VAL A 194 -6.83 11.14 4.17
CA VAL A 194 -6.67 10.20 3.06
C VAL A 194 -8.02 9.56 2.78
N PHE A 195 -8.42 9.54 1.52
CA PHE A 195 -9.59 8.80 1.05
C PHE A 195 -9.13 7.42 0.58
N ILE A 196 -9.76 6.40 1.11
CA ILE A 196 -9.53 5.01 0.74
C ILE A 196 -10.77 4.56 -0.03
N VAL A 197 -10.61 4.33 -1.33
CA VAL A 197 -11.65 3.74 -2.16
C VAL A 197 -11.37 2.26 -2.26
N SER A 198 -12.31 1.43 -1.83
CA SER A 198 -12.20 -0.01 -1.94
C SER A 198 -13.29 -0.56 -2.86
N GLY A 199 -12.96 -1.56 -3.66
CA GLY A 199 -13.91 -2.29 -4.50
C GLY A 199 -13.70 -3.79 -4.34
N ARG A 200 -14.78 -4.56 -4.20
CA ARG A 200 -14.75 -6.01 -4.07
C ARG A 200 -15.47 -6.68 -5.23
N ARG A 201 -14.83 -7.67 -5.84
CA ARG A 201 -15.47 -8.55 -6.83
C ARG A 201 -16.40 -9.53 -6.13
N GLY A 202 -17.60 -9.70 -6.67
CA GLY A 202 -18.47 -10.82 -6.28
C GLY A 202 -17.91 -12.18 -6.70
N ASN A 203 -18.62 -13.23 -6.32
CA ASN A 203 -18.33 -14.61 -6.75
C ASN A 203 -18.49 -14.77 -8.26
#